data_2634314cf9c09615a7dd7d4ba09a55b9
#
_entry.id   2634314cf9c09615a7dd7d4ba09a55b9
#
_cell.length_a   1.000
_cell.length_b   1.000
_cell.length_c   1.000
_cell.angle_alpha   90.00
_cell.angle_beta   90.00
_cell.angle_gamma   90.00
#
_symmetry.space_group_name_H-M   'P 1'
#
loop_
_entity.id
_entity.type
_entity.pdbx_description
1 polymer ?
#
loop_
_entity_poly.entity_id
_entity_poly.type
_entity_poly.pdbx_seq_one_letter_code
_entity_poly.pdbx_strand_id
1 'polypeptide(L)'
;MLDEVREATAEALEASVHLADHLDRVALRHGSEFPLSATMVVDWQDARRETHHAMLRMFEQLYDLTSRRLLRGFLLLLSEDPAGYSLRNMFRRAETLGALNSADRWMELGVIRNRLVHDYPVSAQIQADDANLAFDALPDLLAATRGLISCFEEDQLL
;
A
#
# COMPACT_ATOMS: atom_id res chain seq x y z
N MET A 1 2.39 -0.44 27.97
CA MET A 1 1.32 -0.67 26.95
C MET A 1 1.20 0.50 25.97
N LEU A 2 0.90 1.73 26.42
CA LEU A 2 0.81 2.88 25.49
C LEU A 2 2.17 3.21 24.84
N ASP A 3 3.26 3.12 25.57
CA ASP A 3 4.61 3.34 25.06
C ASP A 3 5.01 2.28 24.03
N GLU A 4 4.65 1.02 24.22
CA GLU A 4 4.86 -0.06 23.24
C GLU A 4 4.06 0.19 21.96
N VAL A 5 2.83 0.70 22.08
CA VAL A 5 2.01 1.08 20.90
C VAL A 5 2.67 2.23 20.15
N ARG A 6 3.18 3.24 20.87
CA ARG A 6 3.90 4.36 20.25
C ARG A 6 5.15 3.90 19.51
N GLU A 7 5.97 3.08 20.16
CA GLU A 7 7.21 2.55 19.54
C GLU A 7 6.90 1.74 18.28
N ALA A 8 5.99 0.77 18.36
CA ALA A 8 5.60 -0.05 17.22
C ALA A 8 4.95 0.77 16.08
N THR A 9 4.22 1.84 16.44
CA THR A 9 3.60 2.74 15.45
C THR A 9 4.64 3.64 14.81
N ALA A 10 5.60 4.15 15.57
CA ALA A 10 6.71 4.95 15.04
C ALA A 10 7.55 4.15 14.04
N GLU A 11 7.88 2.89 14.34
CA GLU A 11 8.54 1.99 13.39
C GLU A 11 7.72 1.79 12.11
N ALA A 12 6.41 1.58 12.25
CA ALA A 12 5.52 1.42 11.09
C ALA A 12 5.42 2.70 10.26
N LEU A 13 5.42 3.86 10.90
CA LEU A 13 5.41 5.17 10.26
C LEU A 13 6.68 5.37 9.43
N GLU A 14 7.85 5.18 10.04
CA GLU A 14 9.14 5.29 9.36
C GLU A 14 9.23 4.33 8.17
N ALA A 15 8.86 3.07 8.36
CA ALA A 15 8.84 2.08 7.28
C ALA A 15 7.87 2.46 6.15
N SER A 16 6.71 3.03 6.47
CA SER A 16 5.72 3.48 5.48
C SER A 16 6.24 4.65 4.65
N VAL A 17 6.91 5.62 5.27
CA VAL A 17 7.54 6.76 4.57
C VAL A 17 8.60 6.26 3.59
N HIS A 18 9.54 5.44 4.08
CA HIS A 18 10.61 4.91 3.23
C HIS A 18 10.10 4.07 2.07
N LEU A 19 9.14 3.18 2.33
CA LEU A 19 8.59 2.30 1.31
C LEU A 19 7.76 3.07 0.29
N ALA A 20 6.93 4.03 0.72
CA ALA A 20 6.16 4.88 -0.18
C ALA A 20 7.07 5.69 -1.11
N ASP A 21 8.10 6.33 -0.57
CA ASP A 21 9.05 7.12 -1.35
C ASP A 21 9.86 6.26 -2.32
N HIS A 22 10.27 5.06 -1.90
CA HIS A 22 10.98 4.13 -2.77
C HIS A 22 10.10 3.64 -3.92
N LEU A 23 8.88 3.22 -3.61
CA LEU A 23 7.91 2.75 -4.61
C LEU A 23 7.55 3.85 -5.61
N ASP A 24 7.35 5.08 -5.14
CA ASP A 24 7.09 6.25 -5.99
C ASP A 24 8.25 6.50 -6.96
N ARG A 25 9.50 6.47 -6.48
CA ARG A 25 10.69 6.63 -7.34
C ARG A 25 10.82 5.52 -8.38
N VAL A 26 10.55 4.27 -8.01
CA VAL A 26 10.57 3.13 -8.95
C VAL A 26 9.48 3.29 -10.01
N ALA A 27 8.28 3.65 -9.60
CA ALA A 27 7.16 3.89 -10.51
C ALA A 27 7.43 5.04 -11.49
N LEU A 28 7.98 6.15 -11.01
CA LEU A 28 8.36 7.27 -11.88
C LEU A 28 9.44 6.88 -12.90
N ARG A 29 10.41 6.08 -12.49
CA ARG A 29 11.49 5.61 -13.38
C ARG A 29 10.99 4.71 -14.49
N HIS A 30 10.00 3.88 -14.20
CA HIS A 30 9.47 2.87 -15.13
C HIS A 30 8.11 3.23 -15.74
N GLY A 31 7.54 4.38 -15.40
CA GLY A 31 6.21 4.78 -15.81
C GLY A 31 5.99 4.87 -17.31
N SER A 32 7.04 5.25 -18.08
CA SER A 32 6.96 5.31 -19.54
C SER A 32 6.81 3.96 -20.23
N GLU A 33 7.06 2.86 -19.51
CA GLU A 33 6.90 1.50 -20.04
C GLU A 33 5.43 1.03 -20.03
N PHE A 34 4.59 1.65 -19.22
CA PHE A 34 3.18 1.30 -19.06
C PHE A 34 2.28 1.98 -20.10
N PRO A 35 1.20 1.33 -20.54
CA PRO A 35 0.79 -0.02 -20.14
C PRO A 35 1.65 -1.12 -20.78
N LEU A 36 1.90 -2.19 -20.01
CA LEU A 36 2.63 -3.36 -20.50
C LEU A 36 1.74 -4.24 -21.38
N SER A 37 2.37 -4.91 -22.36
CA SER A 37 1.74 -5.96 -23.16
C SER A 37 2.37 -7.31 -22.88
N ALA A 38 1.68 -8.39 -23.22
CA ALA A 38 2.22 -9.75 -23.12
C ALA A 38 3.52 -9.91 -23.93
N THR A 39 3.59 -9.32 -25.12
CA THR A 39 4.79 -9.35 -25.97
C THR A 39 6.00 -8.73 -25.27
N MET A 40 5.81 -7.57 -24.62
CA MET A 40 6.88 -6.92 -23.86
C MET A 40 7.37 -7.82 -22.72
N VAL A 41 6.45 -8.47 -21.99
CA VAL A 41 6.78 -9.36 -20.87
C VAL A 41 7.56 -10.60 -21.34
N VAL A 42 7.20 -11.18 -22.49
CA VAL A 42 7.93 -12.31 -23.08
C VAL A 42 9.38 -11.94 -23.40
N ASP A 43 9.59 -10.72 -23.90
CA ASP A 43 10.90 -10.23 -24.32
C ASP A 43 11.76 -9.73 -23.16
N TRP A 44 11.23 -9.67 -21.92
CA TRP A 44 11.99 -9.20 -20.77
C TRP A 44 13.17 -10.11 -20.46
N GLN A 45 14.30 -9.47 -20.23
CA GLN A 45 15.44 -10.08 -19.56
C GLN A 45 15.18 -10.18 -18.03
N ASP A 46 15.91 -11.05 -17.35
CA ASP A 46 15.70 -11.36 -15.94
C ASP A 46 15.73 -10.11 -15.03
N ALA A 47 16.70 -9.20 -15.24
CA ALA A 47 16.80 -7.98 -14.45
C ALA A 47 15.53 -7.10 -14.51
N ARG A 48 14.91 -6.98 -15.70
CA ARG A 48 13.66 -6.23 -15.87
C ARG A 48 12.49 -6.94 -15.22
N ARG A 49 12.40 -8.26 -15.35
CA ARG A 49 11.39 -9.08 -14.68
C ARG A 49 11.48 -8.94 -13.17
N GLU A 50 12.68 -8.99 -12.61
CA GLU A 50 12.93 -8.80 -11.18
C GLU A 50 12.50 -7.41 -10.71
N THR A 51 12.76 -6.36 -11.48
CA THR A 51 12.33 -4.99 -11.17
C THR A 51 10.80 -4.88 -11.07
N HIS A 52 10.07 -5.45 -12.04
CA HIS A 52 8.61 -5.41 -12.01
C HIS A 52 8.03 -6.26 -10.88
N HIS A 53 8.60 -7.44 -10.60
CA HIS A 53 8.22 -8.25 -9.44
C HIS A 53 8.47 -7.51 -8.13
N ALA A 54 9.61 -6.82 -8.01
CA ALA A 54 9.91 -6.02 -6.83
C ALA A 54 8.90 -4.88 -6.63
N MET A 55 8.46 -4.22 -7.70
CA MET A 55 7.43 -3.17 -7.66
C MET A 55 6.09 -3.71 -7.16
N LEU A 56 5.64 -4.86 -7.67
CA LEU A 56 4.42 -5.52 -7.19
C LEU A 56 4.53 -5.90 -5.70
N ARG A 57 5.68 -6.43 -5.31
CA ARG A 57 5.94 -6.79 -3.92
C ARG A 57 5.92 -5.57 -2.99
N MET A 58 6.48 -4.46 -3.41
CA MET A 58 6.43 -3.21 -2.65
C MET A 58 5.01 -2.67 -2.52
N PHE A 59 4.19 -2.79 -3.57
CA PHE A 59 2.76 -2.43 -3.51
C PHE A 59 2.04 -3.22 -2.43
N GLU A 60 2.19 -4.55 -2.43
CA GLU A 60 1.60 -5.44 -1.41
C GLU A 60 2.05 -5.07 -0.01
N GLN A 61 3.36 -4.88 0.18
CA GLN A 61 3.94 -4.55 1.48
C GLN A 61 3.46 -3.19 1.99
N LEU A 62 3.37 -2.18 1.11
CA LEU A 62 2.89 -0.86 1.50
C LEU A 62 1.42 -0.90 1.91
N TYR A 63 0.58 -1.61 1.16
CA TYR A 63 -0.82 -1.80 1.53
C TYR A 63 -0.95 -2.47 2.90
N ASP A 64 -0.23 -3.58 3.12
CA ASP A 64 -0.29 -4.32 4.39
C ASP A 64 0.25 -3.50 5.57
N LEU A 65 1.36 -2.81 5.38
CA LEU A 65 1.96 -1.96 6.40
C LEU A 65 1.03 -0.82 6.80
N THR A 66 0.44 -0.15 5.84
CA THR A 66 -0.48 0.97 6.07
C THR A 66 -1.77 0.50 6.71
N SER A 67 -2.41 -0.54 6.17
CA SER A 67 -3.74 -0.98 6.63
C SER A 67 -3.71 -1.75 7.95
N ARG A 68 -2.66 -2.55 8.22
CA ARG A 68 -2.61 -3.45 9.37
C ARG A 68 -1.81 -2.91 10.54
N ARG A 69 -0.78 -2.14 10.28
CA ARG A 69 0.11 -1.62 11.35
C ARG A 69 -0.12 -0.13 11.59
N LEU A 70 0.05 0.70 10.58
CA LEU A 70 -0.01 2.14 10.74
C LEU A 70 -1.42 2.63 11.12
N LEU A 71 -2.44 2.19 10.39
CA LEU A 71 -3.84 2.55 10.69
C LEU A 71 -4.29 2.06 12.06
N ARG A 72 -3.90 0.81 12.42
CA ARG A 72 -4.22 0.28 13.75
C ARG A 72 -3.56 1.10 14.86
N GLY A 73 -2.28 1.45 14.68
CA GLY A 73 -1.55 2.31 15.62
C GLY A 73 -2.20 3.69 15.75
N PHE A 74 -2.59 4.30 14.64
CA PHE A 74 -3.32 5.56 14.63
C PHE A 74 -4.59 5.52 15.48
N LEU A 75 -5.44 4.51 15.27
CA LEU A 75 -6.67 4.36 16.05
C LEU A 75 -6.39 4.16 17.55
N LEU A 76 -5.41 3.32 17.90
CA LEU A 76 -5.04 3.08 19.30
C LEU A 76 -4.53 4.35 19.99
N LEU A 77 -3.74 5.17 19.30
CA LEU A 77 -3.21 6.43 19.83
C LEU A 77 -4.30 7.50 20.02
N LEU A 78 -5.38 7.41 19.24
CA LEU A 78 -6.58 8.22 19.43
C LEU A 78 -7.54 7.66 20.51
N SER A 79 -7.10 6.67 21.27
CA SER A 79 -7.91 5.98 22.30
C SER A 79 -9.14 5.26 21.72
N GLU A 80 -9.09 4.89 20.45
CA GLU A 80 -10.06 3.97 19.85
C GLU A 80 -9.70 2.53 20.24
N ASP A 81 -10.69 1.66 20.29
CA ASP A 81 -10.46 0.22 20.50
C ASP A 81 -10.73 -0.59 19.22
N PRO A 82 -9.73 -0.76 18.35
CA PRO A 82 -9.89 -1.51 17.12
C PRO A 82 -9.87 -3.04 17.31
N ALA A 83 -9.77 -3.56 18.54
CA ALA A 83 -9.59 -4.99 18.79
C ALA A 83 -10.73 -5.85 18.22
N GLY A 84 -11.96 -5.31 18.22
CA GLY A 84 -13.13 -5.98 17.66
C GLY A 84 -13.49 -5.57 16.24
N TYR A 85 -12.69 -4.72 15.59
CA TYR A 85 -13.02 -4.19 14.27
C TYR A 85 -12.58 -5.16 13.15
N SER A 86 -13.49 -5.37 12.20
CA SER A 86 -13.08 -5.88 10.89
C SER A 86 -12.24 -4.83 10.16
N LEU A 87 -11.48 -5.25 9.15
CA LEU A 87 -10.69 -4.32 8.34
C LEU A 87 -11.58 -3.21 7.74
N ARG A 88 -12.77 -3.58 7.24
CA ARG A 88 -13.79 -2.65 6.75
C ARG A 88 -14.18 -1.60 7.80
N ASN A 89 -14.42 -2.03 9.04
CA ASN A 89 -14.81 -1.11 10.11
C ASN A 89 -13.67 -0.17 10.49
N MET A 90 -12.42 -0.63 10.45
CA MET A 90 -11.25 0.23 10.64
C MET A 90 -11.16 1.30 9.56
N PHE A 91 -11.37 0.94 8.29
CA PHE A 91 -11.34 1.90 7.19
C PHE A 91 -12.47 2.93 7.29
N ARG A 92 -13.67 2.50 7.63
CA ARG A 92 -14.81 3.40 7.85
C ARG A 92 -14.56 4.36 9.02
N ARG A 93 -13.97 3.86 10.10
CA ARG A 93 -13.62 4.71 11.23
C ARG A 93 -12.53 5.72 10.87
N ALA A 94 -11.50 5.30 10.16
CA ALA A 94 -10.46 6.18 9.66
C ALA A 94 -11.00 7.26 8.71
N GLU A 95 -11.96 6.92 7.85
CA GLU A 95 -12.66 7.88 6.99
C GLU A 95 -13.44 8.91 7.82
N THR A 96 -14.16 8.46 8.84
CA THR A 96 -14.90 9.34 9.76
C THR A 96 -13.96 10.31 10.50
N LEU A 97 -12.74 9.86 10.84
CA LEU A 97 -11.72 10.65 11.52
C LEU A 97 -10.90 11.53 10.56
N GLY A 98 -11.18 11.47 9.26
CA GLY A 98 -10.45 12.25 8.25
C GLY A 98 -9.08 11.68 7.85
N ALA A 99 -8.72 10.50 8.34
CA ALA A 99 -7.45 9.85 8.05
C ALA A 99 -7.43 9.11 6.70
N LEU A 100 -8.59 8.77 6.17
CA LEU A 100 -8.76 8.21 4.82
C LEU A 100 -9.81 9.03 4.06
N ASN A 101 -9.56 9.29 2.78
CA ASN A 101 -10.53 9.99 1.93
C ASN A 101 -11.69 9.09 1.50
N SER A 102 -11.45 7.78 1.36
CA SER A 102 -12.45 6.82 0.93
C SER A 102 -12.13 5.42 1.46
N ALA A 103 -12.96 4.94 2.37
CA ALA A 103 -12.90 3.55 2.86
C ALA A 103 -13.17 2.54 1.72
N ASP A 104 -14.12 2.85 0.83
CA ASP A 104 -14.44 1.97 -0.30
C ASP A 104 -13.27 1.83 -1.26
N ARG A 105 -12.58 2.94 -1.57
CA ARG A 105 -11.37 2.88 -2.43
C ARG A 105 -10.25 2.08 -1.76
N TRP A 106 -10.08 2.23 -0.46
CA TRP A 106 -9.07 1.44 0.27
C TRP A 106 -9.39 -0.06 0.25
N MET A 107 -10.66 -0.43 0.29
CA MET A 107 -11.07 -1.82 0.13
C MET A 107 -10.83 -2.37 -1.28
N GLU A 108 -11.04 -1.55 -2.32
CA GLU A 108 -10.69 -1.91 -3.70
C GLU A 108 -9.19 -2.14 -3.85
N LEU A 109 -8.34 -1.30 -3.23
CA LEU A 109 -6.89 -1.52 -3.18
C LEU A 109 -6.54 -2.85 -2.52
N GLY A 110 -7.29 -3.27 -1.50
CA GLY A 110 -7.14 -4.58 -0.86
C GLY A 110 -7.48 -5.74 -1.80
N VAL A 111 -8.48 -5.59 -2.65
CA VAL A 111 -8.81 -6.58 -3.69
C VAL A 111 -7.67 -6.71 -4.69
N ILE A 112 -7.10 -5.59 -5.13
CA ILE A 112 -5.92 -5.57 -6.02
C ILE A 112 -4.75 -6.27 -5.33
N ARG A 113 -4.43 -5.88 -4.09
CA ARG A 113 -3.37 -6.51 -3.29
C ARG A 113 -3.55 -8.02 -3.21
N ASN A 114 -4.75 -8.51 -2.95
CA ASN A 114 -5.03 -9.93 -2.86
C ASN A 114 -4.81 -10.66 -4.20
N ARG A 115 -5.17 -10.02 -5.31
CA ARG A 115 -4.89 -10.55 -6.65
C ARG A 115 -3.40 -10.70 -6.91
N LEU A 116 -2.57 -9.74 -6.48
CA LEU A 116 -1.12 -9.76 -6.69
C LEU A 116 -0.40 -10.84 -5.86
N VAL A 117 -0.97 -11.25 -4.74
CA VAL A 117 -0.38 -12.26 -3.82
C VAL A 117 -0.61 -13.69 -4.30
N HIS A 118 -1.65 -13.92 -5.11
CA HIS A 118 -1.95 -15.26 -5.61
C HIS A 118 -0.95 -15.69 -6.68
N ASP A 119 -0.67 -16.97 -6.70
CA ASP A 119 0.17 -17.77 -7.59
C ASP A 119 1.05 -17.03 -8.60
N TYR A 120 2.30 -17.41 -8.68
CA TYR A 120 3.21 -16.89 -9.71
C TYR A 120 2.56 -17.05 -11.10
N PRO A 121 2.25 -15.95 -11.80
CA PRO A 121 1.53 -16.04 -13.06
C PRO A 121 2.40 -16.69 -14.13
N VAL A 122 1.90 -17.81 -14.67
CA VAL A 122 2.57 -18.53 -15.77
C VAL A 122 2.41 -17.79 -17.10
N SER A 123 1.28 -17.09 -17.26
CA SER A 123 0.95 -16.38 -18.49
C SER A 123 1.56 -14.97 -18.51
N ALA A 124 2.25 -14.63 -19.60
CA ALA A 124 2.77 -13.29 -19.84
C ALA A 124 1.65 -12.22 -19.89
N GLN A 125 0.46 -12.59 -20.36
CA GLN A 125 -0.71 -11.70 -20.36
C GLN A 125 -1.16 -11.37 -18.93
N ILE A 126 -1.25 -12.37 -18.06
CA ILE A 126 -1.62 -12.16 -16.65
C ILE A 126 -0.56 -11.31 -15.95
N GLN A 127 0.72 -11.53 -16.21
CA GLN A 127 1.80 -10.70 -15.66
C GLN A 127 1.67 -9.23 -16.08
N ALA A 128 1.39 -8.98 -17.36
CA ALA A 128 1.16 -7.63 -17.87
C ALA A 128 -0.08 -6.99 -17.24
N ASP A 129 -1.19 -7.72 -17.18
CA ASP A 129 -2.45 -7.23 -16.61
C ASP A 129 -2.31 -6.89 -15.13
N ASP A 130 -1.65 -7.73 -14.34
CA ASP A 130 -1.42 -7.51 -12.91
C ASP A 130 -0.51 -6.29 -12.67
N ALA A 131 0.56 -6.17 -13.44
CA ALA A 131 1.46 -5.02 -13.36
C ALA A 131 0.74 -3.70 -13.75
N ASN A 132 -0.07 -3.72 -14.80
CA ASN A 132 -0.85 -2.56 -15.22
C ASN A 132 -1.88 -2.18 -14.14
N LEU A 133 -2.58 -3.15 -13.57
CA LEU A 133 -3.55 -2.92 -12.50
C LEU A 133 -2.90 -2.27 -11.27
N ALA A 134 -1.77 -2.78 -10.84
CA ALA A 134 -1.02 -2.23 -9.70
C ALA A 134 -0.49 -0.83 -10.01
N PHE A 135 0.05 -0.61 -11.20
CA PHE A 135 0.57 0.69 -11.61
C PHE A 135 -0.54 1.76 -11.67
N ASP A 136 -1.70 1.42 -12.21
CA ASP A 136 -2.86 2.32 -12.29
C ASP A 136 -3.43 2.66 -10.89
N ALA A 137 -3.36 1.72 -9.95
CA ALA A 137 -3.84 1.91 -8.59
C ALA A 137 -2.81 2.60 -7.67
N LEU A 138 -1.55 2.65 -8.07
CA LEU A 138 -0.45 3.14 -7.23
C LEU A 138 -0.62 4.59 -6.76
N PRO A 139 -1.07 5.56 -7.58
CA PRO A 139 -1.30 6.93 -7.11
C PRO A 139 -2.27 6.99 -5.94
N ASP A 140 -3.32 6.19 -5.94
CA ASP A 140 -4.31 6.15 -4.85
C ASP A 140 -3.72 5.52 -3.58
N LEU A 141 -2.92 4.46 -3.72
CA LEU A 141 -2.21 3.84 -2.59
C LEU A 141 -1.24 4.83 -1.94
N LEU A 142 -0.45 5.53 -2.74
CA LEU A 142 0.50 6.52 -2.24
C LEU A 142 -0.21 7.71 -1.58
N ALA A 143 -1.26 8.23 -2.20
CA ALA A 143 -2.03 9.35 -1.65
C ALA A 143 -2.69 8.99 -0.32
N ALA A 144 -3.29 7.81 -0.21
CA ALA A 144 -3.93 7.35 1.02
C ALA A 144 -2.91 7.09 2.13
N THR A 145 -1.76 6.47 1.82
CA THR A 145 -0.68 6.26 2.78
C THR A 145 -0.11 7.59 3.29
N ARG A 146 0.20 8.51 2.41
CA ARG A 146 0.74 9.83 2.76
C ARG A 146 -0.27 10.69 3.53
N GLY A 147 -1.55 10.58 3.19
CA GLY A 147 -2.63 11.21 3.95
C GLY A 147 -2.70 10.73 5.39
N LEU A 148 -2.61 9.42 5.62
CA LEU A 148 -2.56 8.86 6.97
C LEU A 148 -1.28 9.29 7.71
N ILE A 149 -0.12 9.31 7.05
CA ILE A 149 1.14 9.80 7.63
C ILE A 149 0.98 11.26 8.11
N SER A 150 0.38 12.13 7.29
CA SER A 150 0.16 13.54 7.66
C SER A 150 -0.69 13.70 8.92
N CYS A 151 -1.67 12.81 9.15
CA CYS A 151 -2.49 12.86 10.35
C CYS A 151 -1.68 12.63 11.65
N PHE A 152 -0.60 11.85 11.61
CA PHE A 152 0.28 11.68 12.78
C PHE A 152 1.00 12.98 13.15
N GLU A 153 1.39 13.77 12.16
CA GLU A 153 2.06 15.05 12.35
C GLU A 153 1.06 16.10 12.85
N GLU A 154 -0.11 16.19 12.22
CA GLU A 154 -1.17 17.15 12.56
C GLU A 154 -1.72 16.95 13.97
N ASP A 155 -1.93 15.69 14.36
CA ASP A 155 -2.47 15.32 15.67
C ASP A 155 -1.39 15.16 16.76
N GLN A 156 -0.11 15.34 16.41
CA GLN A 156 1.05 15.22 17.31
C GLN A 156 1.04 13.90 18.11
N LEU A 157 0.77 12.79 17.42
CA LEU A 157 0.55 11.48 18.04
C LEU A 157 1.84 10.74 18.42
N LEU A 158 2.97 11.08 17.77
CA LEU A 158 4.28 10.45 17.95
C LEU A 158 5.37 11.45 18.28
#